data_c5c11dce9a839a5aa2c88aaa91dfacb9
#
_entry.id   c5c11dce9a839a5aa2c88aaa91dfacb9
#
_cell.length_a   1.000
_cell.length_b   1.000
_cell.length_c   1.000
_cell.angle_alpha   90.00
_cell.angle_beta   90.00
_cell.angle_gamma   90.00
#
_symmetry.space_group_name_H-M   'P 1'
#
loop_
_entity.id
_entity.type
_entity.pdbx_description
1 polymer ?
#
loop_
_entity_poly.entity_id
_entity_poly.type
_entity_poly.pdbx_seq_one_letter_code
_entity_poly.pdbx_strand_id
1 'polypeptide(L)'
;MRSAPLKDGVNAAPQRALLKALGLCDDEIGRPLIGVVSSKNDIVPGHMNLDKIVDAVKQGVALGGGVPIVFPAIAVCDGLAMGHVGMKYSLVSRELIADSTEAMSIAHPFDGLVLVAACDKNVPGLLMAAARLNVPSIVVSGGAMLAGHFEGRKVSYSDISEGVSRYRTNRITPEQFLDLENNACPTCGSCSGMFTANSMNCLTEVLGLALPGNGTIPAVHSARLRLAKETGLKIMELVQKDLKPRDIMTRKAFENALAIDMALGYSTNSMLHLPAIAHECGIELDLSVANEISSRTPNLCHLAPAGHHYIEELDEAGGIRAVMAEIAKLGFLHTDCLTVTGKTVGENIAGAKIKNEEIIRTVERPVSKEGGIAVLKGNLAPEGSVVKRSAVSAEMMHHKGPARVFDCEEDALSAIYGGKIKAGEVVVIRYEGPRGGPGMREMLNPTSAIMGSGLGSSVALITDGRFSGATRGAAIGHVSPETAVGGPIALLEEGDLIEIDIPANRISVDVSDEELARRRAAWKPRTPRVTTGYLARYAKQVSSGCTGAVLRPL
;
A
#
# COMPACT_ATOMS: atom_id res chain seq x y z
N MET A 1 19.48 23.24 -16.36
CA MET A 1 19.59 21.88 -15.80
C MET A 1 19.88 21.98 -14.31
N ARG A 2 19.23 21.15 -13.51
CA ARG A 2 19.44 21.11 -12.06
C ARG A 2 20.85 20.60 -11.71
N SER A 3 21.42 19.76 -12.58
CA SER A 3 22.77 19.22 -12.46
C SER A 3 23.90 20.20 -12.82
N ALA A 4 23.57 21.43 -13.22
CA ALA A 4 24.54 22.48 -13.57
C ALA A 4 25.67 22.68 -12.54
N PRO A 5 25.42 22.69 -11.21
CA PRO A 5 26.48 22.84 -10.21
C PRO A 5 27.56 21.74 -10.24
N LEU A 6 27.24 20.56 -10.79
CA LEU A 6 28.20 19.46 -10.95
C LEU A 6 29.03 19.56 -12.25
N LYS A 7 28.59 20.37 -13.22
CA LYS A 7 29.06 20.30 -14.60
C LYS A 7 29.60 21.60 -15.15
N ASP A 8 28.99 22.75 -14.81
CA ASP A 8 29.17 23.98 -15.54
C ASP A 8 30.24 24.88 -14.89
N GLY A 9 31.03 25.52 -15.74
CA GLY A 9 32.04 26.51 -15.35
C GLY A 9 33.33 25.92 -14.76
N VAL A 10 34.30 26.81 -14.50
CA VAL A 10 35.63 26.42 -13.98
C VAL A 10 35.53 25.84 -12.56
N ASN A 11 34.65 26.42 -11.74
CA ASN A 11 34.49 25.99 -10.34
C ASN A 11 33.97 24.55 -10.17
N ALA A 12 33.30 23.99 -11.18
CA ALA A 12 32.85 22.59 -11.20
C ALA A 12 33.92 21.58 -11.70
N ALA A 13 35.16 22.04 -11.97
CA ALA A 13 36.22 21.14 -12.41
C ALA A 13 36.51 19.97 -11.43
N PRO A 14 36.51 20.16 -10.08
CA PRO A 14 36.67 19.07 -9.15
C PRO A 14 35.53 18.02 -9.25
N GLN A 15 34.28 18.49 -9.39
CA GLN A 15 33.10 17.61 -9.54
C GLN A 15 33.18 16.86 -10.87
N ARG A 16 33.53 17.52 -11.98
CA ARG A 16 33.73 16.84 -13.28
C ARG A 16 34.84 15.78 -13.22
N ALA A 17 35.93 16.03 -12.47
CA ALA A 17 36.99 15.05 -12.27
C ALA A 17 36.44 13.76 -11.60
N LEU A 18 35.52 13.89 -10.61
CA LEU A 18 34.86 12.79 -9.97
C LEU A 18 33.87 12.08 -10.91
N LEU A 19 33.13 12.84 -11.73
CA LEU A 19 32.25 12.23 -12.76
C LEU A 19 33.06 11.43 -13.78
N LYS A 20 34.26 11.92 -14.17
CA LYS A 20 35.19 11.16 -15.03
C LYS A 20 35.74 9.92 -14.35
N ALA A 21 35.95 9.95 -13.03
CA ALA A 21 36.35 8.76 -12.26
C ALA A 21 35.25 7.66 -12.24
N LEU A 22 33.98 8.04 -12.45
CA LEU A 22 32.87 7.09 -12.68
C LEU A 22 32.84 6.53 -14.11
N GLY A 23 33.76 6.96 -14.99
CA GLY A 23 33.85 6.54 -16.37
C GLY A 23 33.04 7.40 -17.36
N LEU A 24 32.47 8.55 -16.93
CA LEU A 24 31.73 9.42 -17.84
C LEU A 24 32.69 10.20 -18.75
N CYS A 25 32.40 10.22 -20.06
CA CYS A 25 33.14 11.06 -21.01
C CYS A 25 32.57 12.50 -21.04
N ASP A 26 33.28 13.40 -21.71
CA ASP A 26 32.93 14.83 -21.77
C ASP A 26 31.55 15.05 -22.42
N ASP A 27 31.20 14.26 -23.46
CA ASP A 27 29.89 14.32 -24.11
C ASP A 27 28.74 13.90 -23.16
N GLU A 28 28.98 12.92 -22.30
CA GLU A 28 28.00 12.48 -21.31
C GLU A 28 27.82 13.51 -20.20
N ILE A 29 28.91 14.11 -19.71
CA ILE A 29 28.86 15.16 -18.67
C ILE A 29 28.01 16.35 -19.13
N GLY A 30 27.99 16.66 -20.43
CA GLY A 30 27.14 17.69 -21.01
C GLY A 30 25.62 17.38 -21.00
N ARG A 31 25.22 16.12 -20.85
CA ARG A 31 23.82 15.68 -20.94
C ARG A 31 23.09 15.75 -19.60
N PRO A 32 21.74 15.68 -19.58
CA PRO A 32 20.97 15.55 -18.35
C PRO A 32 21.37 14.31 -17.55
N LEU A 33 21.59 14.48 -16.24
CA LEU A 33 21.85 13.38 -15.31
C LEU A 33 20.53 12.87 -14.72
N ILE A 34 20.21 11.60 -14.94
CA ILE A 34 18.98 10.97 -14.47
C ILE A 34 19.30 10.01 -13.34
N GLY A 35 18.78 10.30 -12.14
CA GLY A 35 18.87 9.38 -11.01
C GLY A 35 17.91 8.20 -11.20
N VAL A 36 18.46 6.99 -11.17
CA VAL A 36 17.66 5.74 -11.17
C VAL A 36 17.69 5.17 -9.77
N VAL A 37 16.62 5.40 -9.02
CA VAL A 37 16.50 4.94 -7.63
C VAL A 37 16.06 3.48 -7.64
N SER A 38 16.93 2.57 -7.25
CA SER A 38 16.68 1.13 -7.33
C SER A 38 16.55 0.49 -5.96
N SER A 39 15.45 -0.21 -5.75
CA SER A 39 15.23 -1.01 -4.54
C SER A 39 15.69 -2.46 -4.67
N LYS A 40 16.50 -2.78 -5.69
CA LYS A 40 17.02 -4.15 -5.91
C LYS A 40 17.71 -4.69 -4.66
N ASN A 41 17.32 -5.88 -4.27
CA ASN A 41 17.99 -6.68 -3.23
C ASN A 41 17.63 -8.16 -3.42
N ASP A 42 18.28 -9.06 -2.68
CA ASP A 42 18.13 -10.50 -2.84
C ASP A 42 17.19 -11.13 -1.81
N ILE A 43 16.66 -10.34 -0.83
CA ILE A 43 15.76 -10.84 0.22
C ILE A 43 14.28 -10.62 -0.10
N VAL A 44 13.91 -9.62 -0.91
CA VAL A 44 12.52 -9.32 -1.24
C VAL A 44 12.15 -9.96 -2.57
N PRO A 45 11.20 -10.91 -2.63
CA PRO A 45 10.83 -11.59 -3.89
C PRO A 45 10.41 -10.64 -5.01
N GLY A 46 9.75 -9.52 -4.67
CA GLY A 46 9.37 -8.47 -5.61
C GLY A 46 10.53 -7.63 -6.15
N HIS A 47 11.73 -7.77 -5.56
CA HIS A 47 12.89 -6.93 -5.87
C HIS A 47 14.08 -7.70 -6.44
N MET A 48 14.07 -9.03 -6.37
CA MET A 48 15.20 -9.86 -6.78
C MET A 48 15.58 -9.71 -8.26
N ASN A 49 14.64 -9.30 -9.12
CA ASN A 49 14.82 -9.12 -10.56
C ASN A 49 14.84 -7.65 -11.01
N LEU A 50 14.88 -6.68 -10.08
CA LEU A 50 14.84 -5.26 -10.44
C LEU A 50 16.10 -4.78 -11.16
N ASP A 51 17.20 -5.52 -11.12
CA ASP A 51 18.39 -5.29 -11.95
C ASP A 51 18.04 -5.26 -13.44
N LYS A 52 17.23 -6.20 -13.91
CA LYS A 52 16.76 -6.25 -15.32
C LYS A 52 15.88 -5.05 -15.68
N ILE A 53 15.04 -4.60 -14.74
CA ILE A 53 14.22 -3.39 -14.92
C ILE A 53 15.11 -2.15 -15.00
N VAL A 54 16.09 -2.03 -14.08
CA VAL A 54 17.07 -0.93 -14.06
C VAL A 54 17.85 -0.88 -15.37
N ASP A 55 18.33 -2.01 -15.88
CA ASP A 55 19.06 -2.06 -17.15
C ASP A 55 18.20 -1.62 -18.34
N ALA A 56 16.92 -2.02 -18.37
CA ALA A 56 15.99 -1.55 -19.38
C ALA A 56 15.73 -0.03 -19.28
N VAL A 57 15.56 0.50 -18.06
CA VAL A 57 15.44 1.95 -17.81
C VAL A 57 16.67 2.70 -18.27
N LYS A 58 17.88 2.22 -17.92
CA LYS A 58 19.16 2.82 -18.36
C LYS A 58 19.25 2.91 -19.87
N GLN A 59 18.88 1.82 -20.58
CA GLN A 59 18.82 1.84 -22.04
C GLN A 59 17.86 2.91 -22.58
N GLY A 60 16.68 3.04 -21.99
CA GLY A 60 15.70 4.06 -22.36
C GLY A 60 16.21 5.47 -22.13
N VAL A 61 16.83 5.75 -20.97
CA VAL A 61 17.44 7.07 -20.67
C VAL A 61 18.55 7.40 -21.66
N ALA A 62 19.45 6.45 -21.96
CA ALA A 62 20.55 6.66 -22.91
C ALA A 62 20.04 6.92 -24.33
N LEU A 63 19.03 6.16 -24.79
CA LEU A 63 18.35 6.38 -26.08
C LEU A 63 17.69 7.76 -26.15
N GLY A 64 17.17 8.27 -25.03
CA GLY A 64 16.61 9.62 -24.92
C GLY A 64 17.65 10.73 -24.79
N GLY A 65 18.95 10.40 -24.78
CA GLY A 65 20.06 11.37 -24.72
C GLY A 65 20.44 11.81 -23.29
N GLY A 66 20.00 11.11 -22.26
CA GLY A 66 20.38 11.34 -20.86
C GLY A 66 21.47 10.38 -20.36
N VAL A 67 21.98 10.63 -19.17
CA VAL A 67 22.96 9.78 -18.48
C VAL A 67 22.32 9.17 -17.22
N PRO A 68 22.07 7.85 -17.18
CA PRO A 68 21.48 7.20 -16.03
C PRO A 68 22.50 6.92 -14.95
N ILE A 69 22.25 7.41 -13.72
CA ILE A 69 23.08 7.16 -12.54
C ILE A 69 22.23 6.39 -11.52
N VAL A 70 22.62 5.15 -11.22
CA VAL A 70 21.89 4.28 -10.29
C VAL A 70 22.34 4.53 -8.86
N PHE A 71 21.38 4.65 -7.93
CA PHE A 71 21.64 4.60 -6.50
C PHE A 71 20.54 3.82 -5.75
N PRO A 72 20.85 3.22 -4.57
CA PRO A 72 19.93 2.32 -3.92
C PRO A 72 18.88 3.03 -3.06
N ALA A 73 17.69 2.42 -2.99
CA ALA A 73 16.75 2.55 -1.88
C ALA A 73 16.66 1.22 -1.13
N ILE A 74 16.36 1.27 0.17
CA ILE A 74 16.13 0.04 0.95
C ILE A 74 14.74 -0.54 0.66
N ALA A 75 14.54 -1.81 1.03
CA ALA A 75 13.23 -2.45 1.03
C ALA A 75 13.12 -3.44 2.18
N VAL A 76 11.91 -3.51 2.76
CA VAL A 76 11.50 -4.55 3.71
C VAL A 76 10.42 -5.38 3.03
N CYS A 77 10.50 -6.71 3.12
CA CYS A 77 9.44 -7.60 2.67
C CYS A 77 8.44 -7.79 3.81
N ASP A 78 7.23 -7.30 3.67
CA ASP A 78 6.18 -7.43 4.68
C ASP A 78 5.85 -8.91 4.96
N GLY A 79 5.82 -9.75 3.92
CA GLY A 79 5.58 -11.18 4.09
C GLY A 79 6.64 -11.88 4.95
N LEU A 80 7.92 -11.61 4.72
CA LEU A 80 9.01 -12.17 5.53
C LEU A 80 9.06 -11.58 6.94
N ALA A 81 8.62 -10.35 7.11
CA ALA A 81 8.58 -9.68 8.41
C ALA A 81 7.33 -10.03 9.24
N MET A 82 6.33 -10.70 8.64
CA MET A 82 5.04 -11.00 9.27
C MET A 82 5.18 -11.88 10.51
N GLY A 83 4.45 -11.54 11.58
CA GLY A 83 4.36 -12.35 12.79
C GLY A 83 5.56 -12.29 13.73
N HIS A 84 6.53 -11.39 13.50
CA HIS A 84 7.65 -11.17 14.42
C HIS A 84 8.04 -9.68 14.51
N VAL A 85 9.04 -9.35 15.34
CA VAL A 85 9.46 -7.97 15.60
C VAL A 85 9.85 -7.18 14.35
N GLY A 86 10.29 -7.86 13.28
CA GLY A 86 10.64 -7.26 11.99
C GLY A 86 9.49 -6.48 11.37
N MET A 87 8.23 -6.88 11.63
CA MET A 87 7.07 -6.19 11.07
C MET A 87 6.92 -4.74 11.56
N LYS A 88 7.46 -4.39 12.73
CA LYS A 88 7.53 -3.02 13.23
C LYS A 88 8.41 -2.11 12.37
N TYR A 89 9.34 -2.69 11.62
CA TYR A 89 10.23 -1.96 10.71
C TYR A 89 9.66 -1.79 9.29
N SER A 90 8.55 -2.45 8.96
CA SER A 90 7.92 -2.33 7.65
C SER A 90 7.47 -0.88 7.38
N LEU A 91 6.49 -0.35 8.13
CA LEU A 91 5.97 1.00 7.86
C LEU A 91 7.04 2.09 8.05
N VAL A 92 7.89 1.98 9.05
CA VAL A 92 8.93 2.98 9.31
C VAL A 92 9.97 3.05 8.19
N SER A 93 10.14 1.97 7.40
CA SER A 93 11.01 1.96 6.23
C SER A 93 10.51 2.91 5.13
N ARG A 94 9.20 3.21 5.06
CA ARG A 94 8.63 4.18 4.14
C ARG A 94 9.25 5.57 4.32
N GLU A 95 9.40 6.01 5.56
CA GLU A 95 10.04 7.29 5.89
C GLU A 95 11.53 7.28 5.55
N LEU A 96 12.25 6.20 5.91
CA LEU A 96 13.67 6.06 5.57
C LEU A 96 13.92 6.06 4.06
N ILE A 97 13.03 5.46 3.28
CA ILE A 97 13.10 5.45 1.82
C ILE A 97 12.93 6.88 1.29
N ALA A 98 11.94 7.61 1.80
CA ALA A 98 11.71 9.01 1.42
C ALA A 98 12.91 9.89 1.78
N ASP A 99 13.38 9.82 3.02
CA ASP A 99 14.47 10.65 3.56
C ASP A 99 15.80 10.35 2.85
N SER A 100 16.16 9.08 2.65
CA SER A 100 17.40 8.71 1.97
C SER A 100 17.39 9.09 0.49
N THR A 101 16.25 8.95 -0.19
CA THR A 101 16.10 9.36 -1.58
C THR A 101 16.22 10.88 -1.73
N GLU A 102 15.61 11.63 -0.80
CA GLU A 102 15.75 13.09 -0.72
C GLU A 102 17.22 13.49 -0.52
N ALA A 103 17.88 12.92 0.50
CA ALA A 103 19.28 13.24 0.82
C ALA A 103 20.21 13.00 -0.37
N MET A 104 20.06 11.85 -1.05
CA MET A 104 20.85 11.53 -2.26
C MET A 104 20.57 12.50 -3.40
N SER A 105 19.30 12.84 -3.63
CA SER A 105 18.90 13.67 -4.77
C SER A 105 19.16 15.17 -4.57
N ILE A 106 19.29 15.62 -3.32
CA ILE A 106 19.70 16.99 -3.00
C ILE A 106 21.23 17.11 -3.06
N ALA A 107 21.94 16.15 -2.46
CA ALA A 107 23.42 16.14 -2.48
C ALA A 107 24.00 15.97 -3.89
N HIS A 108 23.30 15.20 -4.73
CA HIS A 108 23.69 14.92 -6.12
C HIS A 108 22.53 15.39 -7.03
N PRO A 109 22.49 16.67 -7.44
CA PRO A 109 21.33 17.26 -8.10
C PRO A 109 21.08 16.68 -9.49
N PHE A 110 20.23 15.64 -9.55
CA PHE A 110 19.74 15.03 -10.79
C PHE A 110 18.72 15.94 -11.48
N ASP A 111 18.66 15.88 -12.81
CA ASP A 111 17.70 16.62 -13.64
C ASP A 111 16.33 15.93 -13.67
N GLY A 112 16.29 14.62 -13.46
CA GLY A 112 15.07 13.81 -13.32
C GLY A 112 15.34 12.52 -12.56
N LEU A 113 14.26 11.85 -12.12
CA LEU A 113 14.34 10.61 -11.34
C LEU A 113 13.46 9.52 -11.96
N VAL A 114 13.99 8.30 -12.08
CA VAL A 114 13.21 7.09 -12.32
C VAL A 114 13.21 6.26 -11.04
N LEU A 115 12.02 5.97 -10.51
CA LEU A 115 11.80 5.31 -9.24
C LEU A 115 11.43 3.85 -9.49
N VAL A 116 12.36 2.92 -9.20
CA VAL A 116 12.22 1.48 -9.47
C VAL A 116 11.90 0.75 -8.19
N ALA A 117 10.65 0.29 -8.05
CA ALA A 117 10.12 -0.35 -6.84
C ALA A 117 9.12 -1.46 -7.18
N ALA A 118 8.65 -2.21 -6.19
CA ALA A 118 7.57 -3.18 -6.39
C ALA A 118 6.78 -3.48 -5.11
N CYS A 119 7.34 -3.28 -3.91
CA CYS A 119 6.75 -3.73 -2.65
C CYS A 119 6.05 -2.63 -1.85
N ASP A 120 5.39 -3.07 -0.77
CA ASP A 120 4.38 -2.39 0.03
C ASP A 120 4.77 -0.99 0.50
N LYS A 121 6.00 -0.79 0.99
CA LYS A 121 6.45 0.48 1.59
C LYS A 121 7.41 1.26 0.70
N ASN A 122 8.03 0.56 -0.26
CA ASN A 122 8.90 1.18 -1.24
C ASN A 122 8.15 2.13 -2.17
N VAL A 123 7.02 1.66 -2.74
CA VAL A 123 6.23 2.46 -3.67
C VAL A 123 5.77 3.76 -3.01
N PRO A 124 5.05 3.74 -1.86
CA PRO A 124 4.64 4.98 -1.22
C PRO A 124 5.82 5.83 -0.73
N GLY A 125 6.91 5.23 -0.22
CA GLY A 125 8.11 5.97 0.20
C GLY A 125 8.77 6.73 -0.94
N LEU A 126 8.89 6.13 -2.12
CA LEU A 126 9.42 6.79 -3.30
C LEU A 126 8.47 7.83 -3.89
N LEU A 127 7.14 7.63 -3.80
CA LEU A 127 6.17 8.67 -4.16
C LEU A 127 6.24 9.87 -3.22
N MET A 128 6.42 9.65 -1.91
CA MET A 128 6.66 10.72 -0.93
C MET A 128 7.94 11.50 -1.28
N ALA A 129 9.03 10.80 -1.61
CA ALA A 129 10.27 11.43 -2.04
C ALA A 129 10.08 12.28 -3.32
N ALA A 130 9.38 11.73 -4.32
CA ALA A 130 9.07 12.45 -5.57
C ALA A 130 8.27 13.73 -5.31
N ALA A 131 7.23 13.63 -4.44
CA ALA A 131 6.41 14.77 -4.04
C ALA A 131 7.23 15.85 -3.32
N ARG A 132 8.07 15.44 -2.37
CA ARG A 132 8.90 16.32 -1.56
C ARG A 132 9.97 17.04 -2.39
N LEU A 133 10.69 16.30 -3.23
CA LEU A 133 11.73 16.82 -4.11
C LEU A 133 11.18 17.70 -5.24
N ASN A 134 10.01 17.35 -5.74
CA ASN A 134 9.34 18.02 -6.87
C ASN A 134 10.26 18.23 -8.09
N VAL A 135 11.01 17.19 -8.44
CA VAL A 135 11.86 17.08 -9.63
C VAL A 135 11.15 16.18 -10.63
N PRO A 136 11.23 16.40 -11.96
CA PRO A 136 10.64 15.50 -12.93
C PRO A 136 10.89 14.04 -12.58
N SER A 137 9.85 13.28 -12.36
CA SER A 137 9.97 11.91 -11.82
C SER A 137 8.92 10.99 -12.44
N ILE A 138 9.29 9.72 -12.59
CA ILE A 138 8.41 8.67 -13.10
C ILE A 138 8.67 7.36 -12.34
N VAL A 139 7.60 6.61 -12.09
CA VAL A 139 7.68 5.31 -11.39
C VAL A 139 7.63 4.17 -12.40
N VAL A 140 8.43 3.13 -12.15
CA VAL A 140 8.29 1.83 -12.82
C VAL A 140 8.30 0.70 -11.79
N SER A 141 7.26 -0.13 -11.84
CA SER A 141 7.14 -1.31 -10.98
C SER A 141 7.93 -2.50 -11.53
N GLY A 142 8.45 -3.34 -10.63
CA GLY A 142 8.97 -4.67 -10.97
C GLY A 142 7.91 -5.64 -11.45
N GLY A 143 6.63 -5.37 -11.21
CA GLY A 143 5.49 -6.21 -11.56
C GLY A 143 5.11 -7.23 -10.49
N ALA A 144 3.90 -7.79 -10.62
CA ALA A 144 3.37 -8.82 -9.75
C ALA A 144 3.92 -10.20 -10.13
N MET A 145 4.06 -11.10 -9.14
CA MET A 145 4.26 -12.52 -9.42
C MET A 145 2.98 -13.14 -10.01
N LEU A 146 3.12 -14.27 -10.69
CA LEU A 146 1.97 -15.09 -11.12
C LEU A 146 1.33 -15.75 -9.90
N ALA A 147 0.04 -16.08 -10.00
CA ALA A 147 -0.62 -16.91 -9.01
C ALA A 147 -0.04 -18.32 -9.01
N GLY A 148 0.02 -18.94 -7.84
CA GLY A 148 0.35 -20.35 -7.68
C GLY A 148 -0.82 -21.25 -8.03
N HIS A 149 -0.58 -22.57 -7.99
CA HIS A 149 -1.62 -23.57 -8.22
C HIS A 149 -1.57 -24.64 -7.13
N PHE A 150 -2.72 -24.99 -6.59
CA PHE A 150 -2.87 -26.05 -5.60
C PHE A 150 -4.25 -26.71 -5.74
N GLU A 151 -4.29 -28.03 -5.86
CA GLU A 151 -5.53 -28.81 -6.01
C GLU A 151 -6.48 -28.28 -7.10
N GLY A 152 -5.92 -27.92 -8.26
CA GLY A 152 -6.68 -27.45 -9.44
C GLY A 152 -7.19 -26.00 -9.36
N ARG A 153 -6.84 -25.25 -8.31
CA ARG A 153 -7.19 -23.82 -8.18
C ARG A 153 -5.97 -22.93 -8.07
N LYS A 154 -6.13 -21.66 -8.43
CA LYS A 154 -5.10 -20.63 -8.18
C LYS A 154 -5.00 -20.34 -6.69
N VAL A 155 -3.77 -20.08 -6.22
CA VAL A 155 -3.44 -19.77 -4.82
C VAL A 155 -2.40 -18.66 -4.74
N SER A 156 -2.25 -18.09 -3.55
CA SER A 156 -1.31 -17.02 -3.25
C SER A 156 -0.76 -17.11 -1.84
N TYR A 157 0.02 -16.12 -1.42
CA TYR A 157 0.54 -15.97 -0.06
C TYR A 157 -0.56 -16.00 1.03
N SER A 158 -1.77 -15.50 0.74
CA SER A 158 -2.89 -15.59 1.70
C SER A 158 -3.33 -17.02 1.94
N ASP A 159 -3.32 -17.87 0.90
CA ASP A 159 -3.74 -19.27 1.01
C ASP A 159 -2.80 -20.09 1.88
N ILE A 160 -1.46 -19.91 1.75
CA ILE A 160 -0.52 -20.59 2.64
C ILE A 160 -0.59 -20.04 4.07
N SER A 161 -0.86 -18.74 4.25
CA SER A 161 -1.04 -18.17 5.59
C SER A 161 -2.25 -18.76 6.31
N GLU A 162 -3.38 -18.95 5.61
CA GLU A 162 -4.55 -19.67 6.13
C GLU A 162 -4.28 -21.17 6.28
N GLY A 163 -3.44 -21.72 5.40
CA GLY A 163 -2.99 -23.11 5.42
C GLY A 163 -2.34 -23.51 6.74
N VAL A 164 -1.61 -22.59 7.39
CA VAL A 164 -1.03 -22.82 8.73
C VAL A 164 -2.12 -23.21 9.74
N SER A 165 -3.24 -22.49 9.78
CA SER A 165 -4.34 -22.80 10.69
C SER A 165 -5.08 -24.08 10.29
N ARG A 166 -5.28 -24.32 8.99
CA ARG A 166 -5.87 -25.57 8.48
C ARG A 166 -5.02 -26.78 8.84
N TYR A 167 -3.71 -26.68 8.76
CA TYR A 167 -2.77 -27.72 9.15
C TYR A 167 -2.82 -27.98 10.66
N ARG A 168 -2.77 -26.92 11.49
CA ARG A 168 -2.85 -27.05 12.97
C ARG A 168 -4.17 -27.65 13.47
N THR A 169 -5.24 -27.50 12.69
CA THR A 169 -6.56 -28.06 13.01
C THR A 169 -6.83 -29.39 12.29
N ASN A 170 -5.81 -30.05 11.73
CA ASN A 170 -5.87 -31.31 10.99
C ASN A 170 -6.89 -31.33 9.84
N ARG A 171 -7.08 -30.18 9.16
CA ARG A 171 -7.96 -30.05 7.99
C ARG A 171 -7.25 -30.29 6.66
N ILE A 172 -5.91 -30.31 6.67
CA ILE A 172 -5.04 -30.70 5.55
C ILE A 172 -3.92 -31.58 6.09
N THR A 173 -3.42 -32.48 5.24
CA THR A 173 -2.31 -33.40 5.59
C THR A 173 -0.95 -32.66 5.54
N PRO A 174 0.12 -33.21 6.14
CA PRO A 174 1.48 -32.67 5.99
C PRO A 174 1.91 -32.53 4.53
N GLU A 175 1.57 -33.51 3.68
CA GLU A 175 1.91 -33.54 2.26
C GLU A 175 1.18 -32.41 1.51
N GLN A 176 -0.12 -32.21 1.76
CA GLN A 176 -0.91 -31.11 1.18
C GLN A 176 -0.37 -29.75 1.62
N PHE A 177 0.04 -29.63 2.90
CA PHE A 177 0.60 -28.39 3.41
C PHE A 177 1.93 -28.05 2.73
N LEU A 178 2.82 -29.04 2.58
CA LEU A 178 4.10 -28.88 1.89
C LEU A 178 3.90 -28.54 0.38
N ASP A 179 2.94 -29.19 -0.27
CA ASP A 179 2.60 -28.88 -1.67
C ASP A 179 2.08 -27.45 -1.83
N LEU A 180 1.20 -26.98 -0.92
CA LEU A 180 0.76 -25.59 -0.89
C LEU A 180 1.92 -24.61 -0.66
N GLU A 181 2.84 -24.92 0.27
CA GLU A 181 4.03 -24.10 0.56
C GLU A 181 4.92 -23.95 -0.68
N ASN A 182 5.17 -25.05 -1.40
CA ASN A 182 6.02 -25.06 -2.58
C ASN A 182 5.42 -24.29 -3.77
N ASN A 183 4.10 -24.19 -3.86
CA ASN A 183 3.41 -23.68 -5.04
C ASN A 183 2.72 -22.32 -4.86
N ALA A 184 2.59 -21.80 -3.63
CA ALA A 184 1.83 -20.56 -3.36
C ALA A 184 2.47 -19.30 -3.97
N CYS A 185 3.80 -19.26 -4.14
CA CYS A 185 4.56 -18.11 -4.64
C CYS A 185 5.55 -18.55 -5.74
N PRO A 186 5.08 -18.78 -6.97
CA PRO A 186 5.85 -19.54 -7.97
C PRO A 186 6.90 -18.72 -8.72
N THR A 187 6.85 -17.38 -8.71
CA THR A 187 7.74 -16.53 -9.51
C THR A 187 8.26 -15.34 -8.71
N CYS A 188 9.26 -14.63 -9.24
CA CYS A 188 9.60 -13.29 -8.76
C CYS A 188 8.44 -12.32 -9.00
N GLY A 189 8.44 -11.22 -8.26
CA GLY A 189 7.41 -10.17 -8.34
C GLY A 189 6.84 -9.83 -6.97
N SER A 190 6.06 -8.76 -6.90
CA SER A 190 5.20 -8.48 -5.75
C SER A 190 4.11 -9.54 -5.61
N CYS A 191 3.34 -9.56 -4.52
CA CYS A 191 2.28 -10.55 -4.32
C CYS A 191 1.32 -10.63 -5.53
N SER A 192 0.75 -11.82 -5.81
CA SER A 192 -0.13 -12.03 -6.97
C SER A 192 -1.55 -11.47 -6.81
N GLY A 193 -2.04 -11.29 -5.56
CA GLY A 193 -3.37 -10.73 -5.27
C GLY A 193 -3.38 -9.20 -5.18
N MET A 194 -4.58 -8.61 -5.01
CA MET A 194 -4.77 -7.17 -4.76
C MET A 194 -4.47 -6.84 -3.29
N PHE A 195 -3.23 -7.09 -2.90
CA PHE A 195 -2.67 -6.75 -1.60
C PHE A 195 -2.01 -5.36 -1.66
N THR A 196 -1.30 -4.94 -0.61
CA THR A 196 -0.79 -3.57 -0.51
C THR A 196 0.17 -3.20 -1.64
N ALA A 197 1.12 -4.09 -1.99
CA ALA A 197 2.09 -3.83 -3.07
C ALA A 197 1.40 -3.50 -4.39
N ASN A 198 0.46 -4.34 -4.83
CA ASN A 198 -0.25 -4.14 -6.09
C ASN A 198 -1.25 -2.98 -6.03
N SER A 199 -1.90 -2.76 -4.88
CA SER A 199 -2.71 -1.56 -4.67
C SER A 199 -1.88 -0.29 -4.93
N MET A 200 -0.69 -0.20 -4.35
CA MET A 200 0.18 0.95 -4.55
C MET A 200 0.77 1.04 -5.96
N ASN A 201 1.15 -0.10 -6.58
CA ASN A 201 1.60 -0.13 -7.98
C ASN A 201 0.52 0.36 -8.95
N CYS A 202 -0.73 -0.06 -8.76
CA CYS A 202 -1.87 0.42 -9.54
C CYS A 202 -2.14 1.90 -9.28
N LEU A 203 -2.04 2.36 -8.03
CA LEU A 203 -2.23 3.75 -7.67
C LEU A 203 -1.19 4.69 -8.29
N THR A 204 0.06 4.23 -8.56
CA THR A 204 1.02 5.05 -9.31
C THR A 204 0.54 5.41 -10.70
N GLU A 205 -0.18 4.49 -11.35
CA GLU A 205 -0.78 4.70 -12.68
C GLU A 205 -1.97 5.66 -12.59
N VAL A 206 -2.85 5.48 -11.60
CA VAL A 206 -4.04 6.33 -11.40
C VAL A 206 -3.65 7.75 -10.99
N LEU A 207 -2.65 7.92 -10.12
CA LEU A 207 -2.09 9.22 -9.75
C LEU A 207 -1.37 9.92 -10.93
N GLY A 208 -1.14 9.20 -12.01
CA GLY A 208 -0.50 9.74 -13.21
C GLY A 208 1.03 9.74 -13.19
N LEU A 209 1.70 9.12 -12.20
CA LEU A 209 3.17 9.07 -12.09
C LEU A 209 3.82 7.83 -12.74
N ALA A 210 3.04 6.94 -13.35
CA ALA A 210 3.54 5.77 -14.08
C ALA A 210 2.87 5.65 -15.45
N LEU A 211 3.53 4.94 -16.37
CA LEU A 211 2.95 4.60 -17.65
C LEU A 211 1.82 3.57 -17.49
N PRO A 212 0.80 3.60 -18.38
CA PRO A 212 -0.26 2.60 -18.41
C PRO A 212 0.27 1.15 -18.46
N GLY A 213 -0.31 0.27 -17.64
CA GLY A 213 0.12 -1.11 -17.46
C GLY A 213 1.17 -1.29 -16.35
N ASN A 214 1.61 -0.21 -15.71
CA ASN A 214 2.59 -0.29 -14.64
C ASN A 214 2.10 -1.13 -13.45
N GLY A 215 0.82 -1.04 -13.11
CA GLY A 215 0.24 -1.72 -11.96
C GLY A 215 -0.03 -3.21 -12.18
N THR A 216 -0.24 -3.65 -13.44
CA THR A 216 -0.84 -4.96 -13.71
C THR A 216 0.03 -5.93 -14.50
N ILE A 217 0.91 -5.46 -15.39
CA ILE A 217 1.78 -6.36 -16.18
C ILE A 217 2.62 -7.22 -15.25
N PRO A 218 2.57 -8.57 -15.35
CA PRO A 218 3.37 -9.46 -14.49
C PRO A 218 4.89 -9.27 -14.64
N ALA A 219 5.62 -9.57 -13.56
CA ALA A 219 7.08 -9.39 -13.47
C ALA A 219 7.86 -10.19 -14.53
N VAL A 220 7.36 -11.37 -14.87
CA VAL A 220 8.02 -12.32 -15.80
C VAL A 220 7.71 -12.06 -17.26
N HIS A 221 6.78 -11.15 -17.58
CA HIS A 221 6.39 -10.85 -18.95
C HIS A 221 7.40 -9.91 -19.64
N SER A 222 7.72 -10.18 -20.90
CA SER A 222 8.60 -9.32 -21.72
C SER A 222 8.04 -7.89 -21.88
N ALA A 223 6.72 -7.72 -21.78
CA ALA A 223 6.05 -6.42 -21.77
C ALA A 223 6.54 -5.54 -20.61
N ARG A 224 6.90 -6.12 -19.45
CA ARG A 224 7.47 -5.40 -18.31
C ARG A 224 8.80 -4.73 -18.65
N LEU A 225 9.67 -5.40 -19.39
CA LEU A 225 10.95 -4.84 -19.84
C LEU A 225 10.76 -3.73 -20.88
N ARG A 226 9.78 -3.89 -21.79
CA ARG A 226 9.45 -2.82 -22.75
C ARG A 226 8.94 -1.58 -22.03
N LEU A 227 8.02 -1.74 -21.07
CA LEU A 227 7.52 -0.64 -20.25
C LEU A 227 8.65 0.08 -19.49
N ALA A 228 9.60 -0.68 -18.93
CA ALA A 228 10.75 -0.11 -18.23
C ALA A 228 11.62 0.74 -19.17
N LYS A 229 11.86 0.26 -20.40
CA LYS A 229 12.60 1.02 -21.42
C LYS A 229 11.85 2.28 -21.86
N GLU A 230 10.54 2.18 -22.08
CA GLU A 230 9.67 3.32 -22.40
C GLU A 230 9.66 4.35 -21.27
N THR A 231 9.68 3.89 -19.99
CA THR A 231 9.80 4.74 -18.82
C THR A 231 11.11 5.55 -18.85
N GLY A 232 12.23 4.90 -19.23
CA GLY A 232 13.52 5.56 -19.39
C GLY A 232 13.54 6.60 -20.52
N LEU A 233 12.82 6.37 -21.62
CA LEU A 233 12.62 7.38 -22.68
C LEU A 233 11.74 8.53 -22.17
N LYS A 234 10.67 8.21 -21.46
CA LYS A 234 9.66 9.17 -21.01
C LYS A 234 10.22 10.18 -19.99
N ILE A 235 11.11 9.77 -19.08
CA ILE A 235 11.72 10.72 -18.14
C ILE A 235 12.45 11.86 -18.86
N MET A 236 13.04 11.60 -20.02
CA MET A 236 13.73 12.62 -20.79
C MET A 236 12.77 13.68 -21.32
N GLU A 237 11.57 13.27 -21.75
CA GLU A 237 10.52 14.23 -22.14
C GLU A 237 10.02 15.06 -20.96
N LEU A 238 9.88 14.42 -19.77
CA LEU A 238 9.48 15.13 -18.54
C LEU A 238 10.49 16.20 -18.14
N VAL A 239 11.78 15.88 -18.23
CA VAL A 239 12.87 16.83 -17.97
C VAL A 239 12.84 18.00 -18.97
N GLN A 240 12.64 17.72 -20.25
CA GLN A 240 12.56 18.79 -21.28
C GLN A 240 11.36 19.72 -21.06
N LYS A 241 10.22 19.17 -20.60
CA LYS A 241 8.98 19.93 -20.33
C LYS A 241 8.93 20.53 -18.94
N ASP A 242 9.89 20.23 -18.08
CA ASP A 242 9.91 20.56 -16.64
C ASP A 242 8.62 20.13 -15.92
N LEU A 243 8.02 18.98 -16.34
CA LEU A 243 6.79 18.46 -15.74
C LEU A 243 7.12 17.69 -14.46
N LYS A 244 6.60 18.19 -13.35
CA LYS A 244 6.97 17.77 -11.99
C LYS A 244 5.87 16.98 -11.29
N PRO A 245 6.20 16.18 -10.25
CA PRO A 245 5.21 15.40 -9.51
C PRO A 245 4.04 16.20 -8.96
N ARG A 246 4.24 17.42 -8.44
CA ARG A 246 3.14 18.25 -7.89
C ARG A 246 2.23 18.85 -8.96
N ASP A 247 2.68 18.92 -10.22
CA ASP A 247 1.82 19.31 -11.35
C ASP A 247 0.84 18.20 -11.71
N ILE A 248 1.18 16.96 -11.37
CA ILE A 248 0.43 15.73 -11.65
C ILE A 248 -0.39 15.28 -10.44
N MET A 249 0.23 15.14 -9.28
CA MET A 249 -0.39 14.70 -8.02
C MET A 249 -1.18 15.84 -7.36
N THR A 250 -2.22 16.30 -8.04
CA THR A 250 -3.14 17.34 -7.55
C THR A 250 -4.23 16.74 -6.67
N ARG A 251 -5.03 17.56 -5.98
CA ARG A 251 -6.21 17.11 -5.23
C ARG A 251 -7.13 16.22 -6.07
N LYS A 252 -7.40 16.60 -7.33
CA LYS A 252 -8.20 15.82 -8.28
C LYS A 252 -7.59 14.44 -8.57
N ALA A 253 -6.26 14.35 -8.69
CA ALA A 253 -5.59 13.07 -8.89
C ALA A 253 -5.73 12.13 -7.68
N PHE A 254 -5.71 12.67 -6.44
CA PHE A 254 -5.98 11.89 -5.24
C PHE A 254 -7.46 11.45 -5.15
N GLU A 255 -8.41 12.27 -5.59
CA GLU A 255 -9.82 11.87 -5.68
C GLU A 255 -10.04 10.77 -6.72
N ASN A 256 -9.35 10.84 -7.88
CA ASN A 256 -9.30 9.73 -8.83
C ASN A 256 -8.70 8.46 -8.21
N ALA A 257 -7.61 8.61 -7.44
CA ALA A 257 -6.97 7.49 -6.76
C ALA A 257 -7.93 6.80 -5.78
N LEU A 258 -8.68 7.58 -4.98
CA LEU A 258 -9.72 7.05 -4.09
C LEU A 258 -10.85 6.37 -4.87
N ALA A 259 -11.31 6.94 -5.98
CA ALA A 259 -12.37 6.35 -6.79
C ALA A 259 -11.96 4.97 -7.35
N ILE A 260 -10.75 4.84 -7.88
CA ILE A 260 -10.28 3.55 -8.41
C ILE A 260 -9.93 2.57 -7.29
N ASP A 261 -9.47 3.05 -6.12
CA ASP A 261 -9.34 2.25 -4.91
C ASP A 261 -10.66 1.59 -4.52
N MET A 262 -11.75 2.36 -4.50
CA MET A 262 -13.10 1.86 -4.21
C MET A 262 -13.59 0.88 -5.27
N ALA A 263 -13.33 1.16 -6.56
CA ALA A 263 -13.76 0.30 -7.67
C ALA A 263 -13.06 -1.07 -7.67
N LEU A 264 -11.81 -1.14 -7.24
CA LEU A 264 -11.01 -2.36 -7.21
C LEU A 264 -10.97 -3.05 -5.85
N GLY A 265 -11.40 -2.38 -4.77
CA GLY A 265 -11.31 -2.90 -3.41
C GLY A 265 -9.86 -3.18 -3.00
N TYR A 266 -9.03 -2.14 -3.02
CA TYR A 266 -7.61 -2.23 -2.69
C TYR A 266 -7.37 -2.63 -1.22
N SER A 267 -6.11 -2.67 -0.82
CA SER A 267 -5.73 -2.85 0.58
C SER A 267 -6.10 -1.63 1.42
N THR A 268 -6.57 -1.84 2.65
CA THR A 268 -6.81 -0.76 3.63
C THR A 268 -5.57 0.12 3.86
N ASN A 269 -4.38 -0.37 3.54
CA ASN A 269 -3.13 0.39 3.60
C ASN A 269 -3.10 1.59 2.64
N SER A 270 -3.91 1.60 1.57
CA SER A 270 -4.07 2.79 0.71
C SER A 270 -4.60 3.98 1.50
N MET A 271 -5.50 3.75 2.47
CA MET A 271 -6.04 4.77 3.37
C MET A 271 -4.99 5.33 4.36
N LEU A 272 -3.82 4.71 4.45
CA LEU A 272 -2.67 5.22 5.18
C LEU A 272 -1.67 5.90 4.23
N HIS A 273 -1.42 5.31 3.06
CA HIS A 273 -0.38 5.78 2.16
C HIS A 273 -0.80 6.98 1.30
N LEU A 274 -2.05 7.05 0.84
CA LEU A 274 -2.55 8.20 0.09
C LEU A 274 -2.50 9.50 0.91
N PRO A 275 -2.96 9.55 2.18
CA PRO A 275 -2.77 10.73 3.03
C PRO A 275 -1.30 11.10 3.25
N ALA A 276 -0.40 10.11 3.38
CA ALA A 276 1.03 10.37 3.54
C ALA A 276 1.66 11.01 2.29
N ILE A 277 1.32 10.52 1.10
CA ILE A 277 1.80 11.08 -0.17
C ILE A 277 1.20 12.46 -0.41
N ALA A 278 -0.10 12.65 -0.12
CA ALA A 278 -0.78 13.93 -0.23
C ALA A 278 -0.14 14.99 0.69
N HIS A 279 0.22 14.59 1.92
CA HIS A 279 0.93 15.44 2.87
C HIS A 279 2.22 16.02 2.26
N GLU A 280 3.03 15.20 1.57
CA GLU A 280 4.26 15.65 0.89
C GLU A 280 3.98 16.56 -0.32
N CYS A 281 2.77 16.50 -0.87
CA CYS A 281 2.30 17.45 -1.89
C CYS A 281 1.74 18.75 -1.29
N GLY A 282 1.65 18.89 0.04
CA GLY A 282 0.99 20.00 0.71
C GLY A 282 -0.55 19.92 0.64
N ILE A 283 -1.11 18.73 0.42
CA ILE A 283 -2.55 18.48 0.29
C ILE A 283 -3.02 17.74 1.55
N GLU A 284 -4.02 18.30 2.23
CA GLU A 284 -4.73 17.61 3.30
C GLU A 284 -5.78 16.69 2.70
N LEU A 285 -5.65 15.38 2.91
CA LEU A 285 -6.59 14.36 2.44
C LEU A 285 -7.30 13.74 3.65
N ASP A 286 -8.48 14.26 3.97
CA ASP A 286 -9.34 13.73 5.05
C ASP A 286 -9.97 12.40 4.61
N LEU A 287 -9.94 11.41 5.48
CA LEU A 287 -10.54 10.09 5.23
C LEU A 287 -12.08 10.13 5.08
N SER A 288 -12.77 11.20 5.52
CA SER A 288 -14.21 11.36 5.28
C SER A 288 -14.54 11.44 3.79
N VAL A 289 -13.65 12.01 2.97
CA VAL A 289 -13.78 12.06 1.51
C VAL A 289 -13.82 10.65 0.90
N ALA A 290 -13.15 9.69 1.52
CA ALA A 290 -13.16 8.30 1.06
C ALA A 290 -14.57 7.69 1.11
N ASN A 291 -15.37 7.95 2.18
CA ASN A 291 -16.75 7.47 2.26
C ASN A 291 -17.67 8.14 1.24
N GLU A 292 -17.51 9.45 1.01
CA GLU A 292 -18.27 10.17 -0.02
C GLU A 292 -18.00 9.56 -1.40
N ILE A 293 -16.72 9.32 -1.74
CA ILE A 293 -16.35 8.70 -3.01
C ILE A 293 -16.84 7.24 -3.05
N SER A 294 -16.72 6.49 -1.95
CA SER A 294 -17.16 5.09 -1.85
C SER A 294 -18.68 4.94 -2.12
N SER A 295 -19.50 5.87 -1.61
CA SER A 295 -20.95 5.81 -1.78
C SER A 295 -21.43 5.94 -3.24
N ARG A 296 -20.63 6.57 -4.09
CA ARG A 296 -20.93 6.78 -5.52
C ARG A 296 -20.07 5.96 -6.48
N THR A 297 -19.10 5.21 -5.97
CA THR A 297 -18.21 4.39 -6.77
C THR A 297 -18.52 2.91 -6.56
N PRO A 298 -19.09 2.21 -7.56
CA PRO A 298 -19.34 0.77 -7.44
C PRO A 298 -18.01 -0.01 -7.41
N ASN A 299 -18.01 -1.13 -6.66
CA ASN A 299 -16.92 -2.09 -6.73
C ASN A 299 -17.08 -2.96 -7.99
N LEU A 300 -16.09 -2.95 -8.88
CA LEU A 300 -16.15 -3.62 -10.18
C LEU A 300 -15.35 -4.92 -10.24
N CYS A 301 -14.45 -5.18 -9.29
CA CYS A 301 -13.56 -6.32 -9.35
C CYS A 301 -13.56 -7.09 -8.02
N HIS A 302 -13.60 -8.42 -8.14
CA HIS A 302 -13.55 -9.32 -6.99
C HIS A 302 -12.23 -10.10 -6.99
N LEU A 303 -11.14 -9.38 -6.72
CA LEU A 303 -9.76 -9.90 -6.75
C LEU A 303 -9.39 -10.53 -5.40
N ALA A 304 -8.46 -11.48 -5.40
CA ALA A 304 -7.89 -12.04 -4.17
C ALA A 304 -7.34 -10.92 -3.24
N PRO A 305 -7.62 -10.93 -1.93
CA PRO A 305 -8.20 -12.02 -1.12
C PRO A 305 -9.73 -12.03 -1.07
N ALA A 306 -10.42 -10.99 -1.55
CA ALA A 306 -11.89 -10.91 -1.52
C ALA A 306 -12.53 -11.94 -2.46
N GLY A 307 -11.93 -12.18 -3.62
CA GLY A 307 -12.35 -13.15 -4.62
C GLY A 307 -11.23 -14.11 -5.04
N HIS A 308 -11.37 -14.67 -6.25
CA HIS A 308 -10.50 -15.73 -6.76
C HIS A 308 -9.66 -15.32 -7.97
N HIS A 309 -9.77 -14.07 -8.43
CA HIS A 309 -8.99 -13.54 -9.53
C HIS A 309 -7.73 -12.83 -9.04
N TYR A 310 -6.71 -12.81 -9.89
CA TYR A 310 -5.39 -12.30 -9.57
C TYR A 310 -4.98 -11.16 -10.49
N ILE A 311 -3.85 -10.50 -10.23
CA ILE A 311 -3.38 -9.32 -10.98
C ILE A 311 -3.11 -9.65 -12.45
N GLU A 312 -2.59 -10.82 -12.75
CA GLU A 312 -2.38 -11.28 -14.14
C GLU A 312 -3.68 -11.29 -14.95
N GLU A 313 -4.78 -11.75 -14.31
CA GLU A 313 -6.10 -11.80 -14.96
C GLU A 313 -6.69 -10.39 -15.12
N LEU A 314 -6.43 -9.50 -14.17
CA LEU A 314 -6.81 -8.08 -14.30
C LEU A 314 -6.09 -7.42 -15.49
N ASP A 315 -4.80 -7.71 -15.70
CA ASP A 315 -4.03 -7.23 -16.86
C ASP A 315 -4.66 -7.69 -18.17
N GLU A 316 -4.94 -8.99 -18.27
CA GLU A 316 -5.58 -9.60 -19.45
C GLU A 316 -6.98 -9.04 -19.71
N ALA A 317 -7.75 -8.74 -18.66
CA ALA A 317 -9.09 -8.17 -18.73
C ALA A 317 -9.13 -6.69 -19.16
N GLY A 318 -7.98 -6.03 -19.27
CA GLY A 318 -7.85 -4.64 -19.72
C GLY A 318 -7.15 -3.69 -18.75
N GLY A 319 -6.78 -4.19 -17.56
CA GLY A 319 -5.99 -3.48 -16.58
C GLY A 319 -6.67 -2.23 -16.00
N ILE A 320 -5.87 -1.38 -15.39
CA ILE A 320 -6.34 -0.15 -14.73
C ILE A 320 -7.04 0.80 -15.71
N ARG A 321 -6.57 0.88 -16.94
CA ARG A 321 -7.18 1.74 -17.97
C ARG A 321 -8.64 1.36 -18.24
N ALA A 322 -8.97 0.07 -18.32
CA ALA A 322 -10.33 -0.39 -18.54
C ALA A 322 -11.24 -0.05 -17.35
N VAL A 323 -10.74 -0.21 -16.11
CA VAL A 323 -11.47 0.17 -14.89
C VAL A 323 -11.70 1.68 -14.86
N MET A 324 -10.67 2.49 -15.13
CA MET A 324 -10.81 3.96 -15.17
C MET A 324 -11.80 4.41 -16.25
N ALA A 325 -11.76 3.81 -17.44
CA ALA A 325 -12.70 4.12 -18.52
C ALA A 325 -14.14 3.76 -18.14
N GLU A 326 -14.33 2.67 -17.41
CA GLU A 326 -15.64 2.23 -16.93
C GLU A 326 -16.20 3.19 -15.87
N ILE A 327 -15.38 3.56 -14.87
CA ILE A 327 -15.76 4.54 -13.82
C ILE A 327 -15.99 5.94 -14.42
N ALA A 328 -15.26 6.33 -15.45
CA ALA A 328 -15.43 7.63 -16.11
C ALA A 328 -16.84 7.82 -16.69
N LYS A 329 -17.56 6.75 -17.04
CA LYS A 329 -18.97 6.81 -17.50
C LYS A 329 -19.91 7.43 -16.45
N LEU A 330 -19.54 7.37 -15.16
CA LEU A 330 -20.32 7.95 -14.06
C LEU A 330 -20.16 9.47 -13.92
N GLY A 331 -19.22 10.08 -14.67
CA GLY A 331 -19.10 11.53 -14.80
C GLY A 331 -18.38 12.26 -13.65
N PHE A 332 -17.84 11.55 -12.65
CA PHE A 332 -17.15 12.18 -11.52
C PHE A 332 -15.63 11.94 -11.51
N LEU A 333 -15.09 11.10 -12.41
CA LEU A 333 -13.65 10.94 -12.56
C LEU A 333 -13.06 12.20 -13.23
N HIS A 334 -12.02 12.77 -12.65
CA HIS A 334 -11.35 13.95 -13.19
C HIS A 334 -10.46 13.57 -14.36
N THR A 335 -11.02 13.58 -15.56
CA THR A 335 -10.33 13.17 -16.79
C THR A 335 -9.37 14.23 -17.34
N ASP A 336 -9.40 15.44 -16.81
CA ASP A 336 -8.52 16.57 -17.13
C ASP A 336 -7.16 16.54 -16.43
N CYS A 337 -6.94 15.64 -15.46
CA CYS A 337 -5.68 15.50 -14.76
C CYS A 337 -4.54 15.11 -15.72
N LEU A 338 -3.40 15.83 -15.61
CA LEU A 338 -2.18 15.50 -16.35
C LEU A 338 -1.50 14.23 -15.82
N THR A 339 -0.74 13.58 -16.67
CA THR A 339 0.03 12.40 -16.31
C THR A 339 1.46 12.45 -16.91
N VAL A 340 2.34 11.57 -16.47
CA VAL A 340 3.71 11.42 -17.02
C VAL A 340 3.73 11.06 -18.51
N THR A 341 2.62 10.63 -19.09
CA THR A 341 2.56 10.40 -20.55
C THR A 341 2.61 11.72 -21.34
N GLY A 342 2.44 12.85 -20.66
CA GLY A 342 2.27 14.18 -21.27
C GLY A 342 0.86 14.40 -21.81
N LYS A 343 -0.06 13.49 -21.51
CA LYS A 343 -1.49 13.52 -21.86
C LYS A 343 -2.33 13.53 -20.60
N THR A 344 -3.61 13.85 -20.75
CA THR A 344 -4.57 13.79 -19.66
C THR A 344 -5.00 12.34 -19.37
N VAL A 345 -5.63 12.13 -18.22
CA VAL A 345 -6.27 10.87 -17.86
C VAL A 345 -7.27 10.46 -18.95
N GLY A 346 -8.14 11.38 -19.41
CA GLY A 346 -9.13 11.12 -20.44
C GLY A 346 -8.53 10.63 -21.74
N GLU A 347 -7.41 11.24 -22.19
CA GLU A 347 -6.69 10.81 -23.40
C GLU A 347 -6.05 9.43 -23.22
N ASN A 348 -5.54 9.13 -22.01
CA ASN A 348 -4.90 7.84 -21.74
C ASN A 348 -5.91 6.67 -21.69
N ILE A 349 -7.13 6.91 -21.21
CA ILE A 349 -8.17 5.88 -21.13
C ILE A 349 -9.03 5.80 -22.40
N ALA A 350 -8.87 6.74 -23.32
CA ALA A 350 -9.62 6.74 -24.58
C ALA A 350 -9.43 5.40 -25.33
N GLY A 351 -10.54 4.77 -25.69
CA GLY A 351 -10.55 3.48 -26.37
C GLY A 351 -10.19 2.26 -25.51
N ALA A 352 -9.92 2.42 -24.22
CA ALA A 352 -9.78 1.30 -23.30
C ALA A 352 -11.11 0.55 -23.15
N LYS A 353 -11.04 -0.79 -23.14
CA LYS A 353 -12.24 -1.66 -23.09
C LYS A 353 -12.03 -2.79 -22.09
N ILE A 354 -13.10 -3.17 -21.43
CA ILE A 354 -13.18 -4.42 -20.68
C ILE A 354 -13.11 -5.57 -21.70
N LYS A 355 -12.16 -6.48 -21.52
CA LYS A 355 -11.99 -7.66 -22.37
C LYS A 355 -12.59 -8.92 -21.74
N ASN A 356 -12.81 -8.90 -20.43
CA ASN A 356 -13.44 -9.97 -19.67
C ASN A 356 -14.30 -9.40 -18.54
N GLU A 357 -15.64 -9.51 -18.67
CA GLU A 357 -16.61 -9.01 -17.69
C GLU A 357 -16.71 -9.89 -16.43
N GLU A 358 -16.13 -11.08 -16.42
CA GLU A 358 -16.07 -11.89 -15.19
C GLU A 358 -15.09 -11.29 -14.19
N ILE A 359 -14.03 -10.61 -14.68
CA ILE A 359 -12.95 -10.04 -13.87
C ILE A 359 -13.20 -8.55 -13.60
N ILE A 360 -13.53 -7.78 -14.65
CA ILE A 360 -13.91 -6.37 -14.54
C ILE A 360 -15.39 -6.25 -14.90
N ARG A 361 -16.24 -6.04 -13.91
CA ARG A 361 -17.67 -5.81 -14.10
C ARG A 361 -17.94 -4.42 -14.67
N THR A 362 -19.10 -4.26 -15.33
CA THR A 362 -19.55 -2.94 -15.77
C THR A 362 -20.23 -2.17 -14.62
N VAL A 363 -20.33 -0.85 -14.76
CA VAL A 363 -21.02 -0.01 -13.75
C VAL A 363 -22.51 -0.32 -13.64
N GLU A 364 -23.12 -0.92 -14.66
CA GLU A 364 -24.52 -1.38 -14.65
C GLU A 364 -24.68 -2.71 -13.89
N ARG A 365 -23.62 -3.53 -13.83
CA ARG A 365 -23.65 -4.86 -13.18
C ARG A 365 -22.43 -5.04 -12.26
N PRO A 366 -22.22 -4.16 -11.26
CA PRO A 366 -21.05 -4.21 -10.40
C PRO A 366 -21.10 -5.41 -9.45
N VAL A 367 -19.95 -5.72 -8.84
CA VAL A 367 -19.87 -6.67 -7.71
C VAL A 367 -20.64 -6.13 -6.51
N SER A 368 -20.48 -4.82 -6.22
CA SER A 368 -21.23 -4.09 -5.20
C SER A 368 -21.54 -2.68 -5.71
N LYS A 369 -22.69 -2.15 -5.30
CA LYS A 369 -23.08 -0.75 -5.63
C LYS A 369 -22.23 0.30 -4.92
N GLU A 370 -21.56 -0.09 -3.85
CA GLU A 370 -20.69 0.76 -3.05
C GLU A 370 -19.24 0.26 -3.10
N GLY A 371 -18.31 1.14 -2.81
CA GLY A 371 -16.89 0.88 -2.91
C GLY A 371 -16.37 -0.23 -1.99
N GLY A 372 -15.23 -0.80 -2.36
CA GLY A 372 -14.63 -1.95 -1.66
C GLY A 372 -13.99 -1.62 -0.31
N ILE A 373 -13.88 -0.33 0.07
CA ILE A 373 -13.35 0.12 1.37
C ILE A 373 -14.38 1.03 2.05
N ALA A 374 -14.45 0.94 3.38
CA ALA A 374 -15.24 1.83 4.23
C ALA A 374 -14.39 2.38 5.38
N VAL A 375 -14.63 3.65 5.72
CA VAL A 375 -14.08 4.33 6.89
C VAL A 375 -15.17 4.39 7.96
N LEU A 376 -14.97 3.70 9.08
CA LEU A 376 -15.95 3.66 10.17
C LEU A 376 -15.60 4.70 11.23
N LYS A 377 -16.62 5.45 11.72
CA LYS A 377 -16.50 6.42 12.80
C LYS A 377 -17.51 6.11 13.91
N GLY A 378 -17.24 6.62 15.12
CA GLY A 378 -18.12 6.49 16.29
C GLY A 378 -17.37 6.74 17.58
N ASN A 379 -18.01 6.47 18.72
CA ASN A 379 -17.39 6.72 20.03
C ASN A 379 -16.14 5.86 20.27
N LEU A 380 -15.98 4.75 19.55
CA LEU A 380 -14.78 3.89 19.62
C LEU A 380 -13.65 4.38 18.71
N ALA A 381 -13.97 5.02 17.58
CA ALA A 381 -13.01 5.52 16.58
C ALA A 381 -13.42 6.93 16.10
N PRO A 382 -13.33 7.98 16.94
CA PRO A 382 -13.79 9.32 16.57
C PRO A 382 -13.01 9.95 15.41
N GLU A 383 -11.72 9.64 15.25
CA GLU A 383 -10.91 10.07 14.11
C GLU A 383 -11.06 9.14 12.89
N GLY A 384 -11.55 7.90 13.09
CA GLY A 384 -11.81 6.93 12.05
C GLY A 384 -11.11 5.59 12.27
N SER A 385 -11.55 4.62 11.51
CA SER A 385 -10.98 3.29 11.34
C SER A 385 -11.31 2.78 9.95
N VAL A 386 -10.65 1.74 9.46
CA VAL A 386 -10.76 1.31 8.06
C VAL A 386 -11.05 -0.18 7.98
N VAL A 387 -11.96 -0.56 7.08
CA VAL A 387 -12.27 -1.96 6.77
C VAL A 387 -12.29 -2.20 5.27
N LYS A 388 -11.77 -3.35 4.83
CA LYS A 388 -11.92 -3.84 3.46
C LYS A 388 -13.31 -4.46 3.31
N ARG A 389 -14.30 -3.62 2.98
CA ARG A 389 -15.71 -4.00 2.83
C ARG A 389 -15.89 -5.15 1.84
N SER A 390 -15.17 -5.13 0.71
CA SER A 390 -15.24 -6.16 -0.32
C SER A 390 -14.81 -7.57 0.14
N ALA A 391 -14.12 -7.69 1.28
CA ALA A 391 -13.67 -8.95 1.85
C ALA A 391 -14.47 -9.40 3.07
N VAL A 392 -15.56 -8.69 3.41
CA VAL A 392 -16.45 -9.01 4.53
C VAL A 392 -17.66 -9.78 4.02
N SER A 393 -18.00 -10.89 4.66
CA SER A 393 -19.21 -11.65 4.32
C SER A 393 -20.48 -10.89 4.71
N ALA A 394 -21.60 -11.19 4.05
CA ALA A 394 -22.86 -10.49 4.27
C ALA A 394 -23.32 -10.54 5.74
N GLU A 395 -23.10 -11.68 6.41
CA GLU A 395 -23.47 -11.91 7.80
C GLU A 395 -22.69 -11.02 8.78
N MET A 396 -21.47 -10.59 8.38
CA MET A 396 -20.58 -9.80 9.22
C MET A 396 -20.62 -8.29 8.90
N MET A 397 -21.47 -7.87 7.95
CA MET A 397 -21.66 -6.44 7.65
C MET A 397 -22.26 -5.67 8.84
N HIS A 398 -23.08 -6.34 9.64
CA HIS A 398 -23.56 -5.89 10.94
C HIS A 398 -23.14 -6.90 11.99
N HIS A 399 -22.37 -6.49 12.98
CA HIS A 399 -21.92 -7.37 14.04
C HIS A 399 -21.99 -6.67 15.39
N LYS A 400 -22.53 -7.35 16.39
CA LYS A 400 -22.50 -6.88 17.79
C LYS A 400 -22.06 -8.04 18.68
N GLY A 401 -21.00 -7.81 19.48
CA GLY A 401 -20.45 -8.86 20.32
C GLY A 401 -19.59 -8.34 21.45
N PRO A 402 -19.32 -9.21 22.45
CA PRO A 402 -18.47 -8.88 23.57
C PRO A 402 -16.99 -8.81 23.15
N ALA A 403 -16.29 -7.80 23.68
CA ALA A 403 -14.87 -7.60 23.48
C ALA A 403 -14.01 -8.67 24.14
N ARG A 404 -13.02 -9.17 23.42
CA ARG A 404 -11.91 -9.98 23.92
C ARG A 404 -10.63 -9.17 23.76
N VAL A 405 -10.12 -8.62 24.85
CA VAL A 405 -9.12 -7.56 24.83
C VAL A 405 -7.71 -8.10 25.02
N PHE A 406 -6.83 -7.80 24.06
CA PHE A 406 -5.41 -8.19 24.06
C PHE A 406 -4.52 -6.97 23.83
N ASP A 407 -3.37 -6.92 24.48
CA ASP A 407 -2.43 -5.80 24.40
C ASP A 407 -1.24 -6.06 23.48
N CYS A 408 -1.28 -7.13 22.69
CA CYS A 408 -0.36 -7.44 21.60
C CYS A 408 -0.94 -8.53 20.68
N GLU A 409 -0.38 -8.66 19.48
CA GLU A 409 -0.75 -9.67 18.49
C GLU A 409 -0.53 -11.09 19.02
N GLU A 410 0.58 -11.32 19.74
CA GLU A 410 1.00 -12.64 20.20
C GLU A 410 -0.01 -13.26 21.18
N ASP A 411 -0.53 -12.46 22.12
CA ASP A 411 -1.52 -12.92 23.11
C ASP A 411 -2.85 -13.23 22.42
N ALA A 412 -3.30 -12.37 21.48
CA ALA A 412 -4.50 -12.60 20.68
C ALA A 412 -4.37 -13.89 19.87
N LEU A 413 -3.25 -14.09 19.18
CA LEU A 413 -2.99 -15.29 18.38
C LEU A 413 -2.97 -16.56 19.22
N SER A 414 -2.34 -16.49 20.41
CA SER A 414 -2.34 -17.60 21.38
C SER A 414 -3.76 -17.97 21.85
N ALA A 415 -4.62 -16.96 22.08
CA ALA A 415 -6.01 -17.18 22.47
C ALA A 415 -6.84 -17.80 21.34
N ILE A 416 -6.63 -17.38 20.09
CA ILE A 416 -7.32 -17.93 18.91
C ILE A 416 -6.94 -19.40 18.73
N TYR A 417 -5.64 -19.72 18.66
CA TYR A 417 -5.17 -21.10 18.50
C TYR A 417 -5.50 -21.99 19.70
N GLY A 418 -5.58 -21.41 20.90
CA GLY A 418 -5.99 -22.12 22.12
C GLY A 418 -7.50 -22.37 22.23
N GLY A 419 -8.30 -21.99 21.21
CA GLY A 419 -9.75 -22.19 21.20
C GLY A 419 -10.50 -21.35 22.25
N LYS A 420 -9.90 -20.27 22.73
CA LYS A 420 -10.49 -19.38 23.75
C LYS A 420 -11.42 -18.32 23.14
N ILE A 421 -11.37 -18.12 21.83
CA ILE A 421 -12.24 -17.21 21.09
C ILE A 421 -13.46 -17.98 20.60
N LYS A 422 -14.66 -17.42 20.83
CA LYS A 422 -15.95 -18.04 20.50
C LYS A 422 -16.67 -17.24 19.42
N ALA A 423 -17.59 -17.92 18.73
CA ALA A 423 -18.50 -17.27 17.78
C ALA A 423 -19.27 -16.12 18.48
N GLY A 424 -19.41 -15.00 17.78
CA GLY A 424 -20.07 -13.79 18.27
C GLY A 424 -19.15 -12.78 18.96
N GLU A 425 -17.91 -13.14 19.28
CA GLU A 425 -16.97 -12.24 19.96
C GLU A 425 -16.29 -11.24 19.02
N VAL A 426 -15.77 -10.14 19.59
CA VAL A 426 -14.94 -9.13 18.91
C VAL A 426 -13.54 -9.14 19.52
N VAL A 427 -12.55 -9.60 18.78
CA VAL A 427 -11.14 -9.59 19.21
C VAL A 427 -10.58 -8.19 19.06
N VAL A 428 -10.08 -7.62 20.15
CA VAL A 428 -9.49 -6.28 20.23
C VAL A 428 -7.99 -6.42 20.45
N ILE A 429 -7.16 -5.90 19.52
CA ILE A 429 -5.70 -5.91 19.65
C ILE A 429 -5.20 -4.48 19.79
N ARG A 430 -4.66 -4.14 20.94
CA ARG A 430 -4.23 -2.80 21.32
C ARG A 430 -2.71 -2.63 21.34
N TYR A 431 -2.24 -1.37 21.39
CA TYR A 431 -0.82 -1.00 21.43
C TYR A 431 -0.02 -1.49 20.22
N GLU A 432 -0.66 -1.60 19.07
CA GLU A 432 -0.03 -1.89 17.78
C GLU A 432 -0.10 -0.70 16.80
N GLY A 433 -0.54 0.47 17.28
CA GLY A 433 -0.63 1.72 16.53
C GLY A 433 0.74 2.36 16.21
N PRO A 434 0.75 3.53 15.53
CA PRO A 434 1.97 4.20 15.09
C PRO A 434 2.98 4.45 16.21
N ARG A 435 2.53 4.91 17.38
CA ARG A 435 3.36 5.19 18.56
C ARG A 435 3.50 3.98 19.47
N GLY A 436 2.38 3.32 19.76
CA GLY A 436 2.30 2.24 20.75
C GLY A 436 2.98 0.97 20.29
N GLY A 437 2.89 0.68 18.99
CA GLY A 437 3.46 -0.48 18.35
C GLY A 437 4.99 -0.59 18.35
N PRO A 438 5.84 0.47 18.32
CA PRO A 438 5.78 1.53 17.34
C PRO A 438 5.96 0.99 15.91
N GLY A 439 5.56 1.76 14.91
CA GLY A 439 5.63 1.36 13.50
C GLY A 439 4.32 0.78 12.97
N MET A 440 3.22 0.88 13.72
CA MET A 440 1.87 0.50 13.29
C MET A 440 1.86 -0.90 12.64
N ARG A 441 2.19 -1.91 13.44
CA ARG A 441 2.37 -3.31 13.01
C ARG A 441 1.24 -3.77 12.08
N GLU A 442 1.60 -4.40 10.98
CA GLU A 442 0.65 -5.02 10.08
C GLU A 442 0.47 -6.50 10.45
N MET A 443 -0.77 -6.92 10.66
CA MET A 443 -1.10 -8.24 11.15
C MET A 443 -1.87 -9.04 10.11
N LEU A 444 -1.44 -10.28 9.84
CA LEU A 444 -2.13 -11.26 9.02
C LEU A 444 -2.44 -12.52 9.82
N ASN A 445 -1.56 -12.89 10.74
CA ASN A 445 -1.69 -14.15 11.48
C ASN A 445 -2.99 -14.25 12.29
N PRO A 446 -3.46 -13.23 13.04
CA PRO A 446 -4.74 -13.32 13.75
C PRO A 446 -5.94 -13.48 12.81
N THR A 447 -5.97 -12.75 11.69
CA THR A 447 -7.07 -12.83 10.72
C THR A 447 -7.08 -14.17 10.00
N SER A 448 -5.90 -14.67 9.59
CA SER A 448 -5.75 -16.00 8.98
C SER A 448 -6.09 -17.12 9.96
N ALA A 449 -5.76 -16.96 11.24
CA ALA A 449 -6.11 -17.93 12.28
C ALA A 449 -7.63 -18.01 12.49
N ILE A 450 -8.33 -16.87 12.55
CA ILE A 450 -9.80 -16.82 12.62
C ILE A 450 -10.43 -17.47 11.40
N MET A 451 -9.98 -17.13 10.18
CA MET A 451 -10.50 -17.74 8.94
C MET A 451 -10.25 -19.25 8.89
N GLY A 452 -9.01 -19.66 9.15
CA GLY A 452 -8.60 -21.07 9.13
C GLY A 452 -9.25 -21.92 10.22
N SER A 453 -9.65 -21.32 11.36
CA SER A 453 -10.42 -21.99 12.43
C SER A 453 -11.92 -22.09 12.13
N GLY A 454 -12.40 -21.48 11.02
CA GLY A 454 -13.82 -21.49 10.64
C GLY A 454 -14.67 -20.47 11.40
N LEU A 455 -14.06 -19.47 12.03
CA LEU A 455 -14.73 -18.42 12.79
C LEU A 455 -14.94 -17.12 11.97
N GLY A 456 -14.53 -17.10 10.72
CA GLY A 456 -14.52 -15.87 9.88
C GLY A 456 -15.91 -15.26 9.61
N SER A 457 -16.99 -16.03 9.73
CA SER A 457 -18.37 -15.56 9.59
C SER A 457 -19.06 -15.22 10.94
N SER A 458 -18.30 -15.18 12.04
CA SER A 458 -18.90 -15.01 13.37
C SER A 458 -18.01 -14.24 14.37
N VAL A 459 -16.77 -13.93 14.03
CA VAL A 459 -15.83 -13.18 14.87
C VAL A 459 -15.29 -11.98 14.10
N ALA A 460 -15.36 -10.81 14.70
CA ALA A 460 -14.72 -9.60 14.18
C ALA A 460 -13.39 -9.34 14.91
N LEU A 461 -12.49 -8.59 14.24
CA LEU A 461 -11.22 -8.12 14.83
C LEU A 461 -11.14 -6.60 14.70
N ILE A 462 -10.68 -5.93 15.74
CA ILE A 462 -10.37 -4.50 15.69
C ILE A 462 -8.97 -4.23 16.26
N THR A 463 -8.29 -3.19 15.73
CA THR A 463 -6.94 -2.82 16.19
C THR A 463 -6.62 -1.35 15.90
N ASP A 464 -5.78 -0.74 16.74
CA ASP A 464 -5.11 0.52 16.44
C ASP A 464 -3.88 0.36 15.54
N GLY A 465 -3.45 -0.89 15.27
CA GLY A 465 -2.49 -1.25 14.25
C GLY A 465 -3.11 -1.38 12.85
N ARG A 466 -2.55 -2.27 12.03
CA ARG A 466 -3.03 -2.53 10.65
C ARG A 466 -3.32 -4.01 10.47
N PHE A 467 -4.24 -4.30 9.56
CA PHE A 467 -4.36 -5.63 8.98
C PHE A 467 -3.78 -5.67 7.57
N SER A 468 -3.20 -6.81 7.21
CA SER A 468 -2.59 -7.03 5.89
C SER A 468 -3.61 -6.86 4.77
N GLY A 469 -3.16 -6.39 3.60
CA GLY A 469 -3.96 -6.38 2.38
C GLY A 469 -4.45 -7.77 1.94
N ALA A 470 -3.83 -8.83 2.46
CA ALA A 470 -4.22 -10.22 2.26
C ALA A 470 -5.35 -10.70 3.21
N THR A 471 -5.85 -9.85 4.10
CA THR A 471 -6.87 -10.17 5.10
C THR A 471 -8.24 -10.35 4.48
N ARG A 472 -8.99 -11.37 4.99
CA ARG A 472 -10.42 -11.57 4.79
C ARG A 472 -11.18 -11.47 6.11
N GLY A 473 -12.49 -11.20 6.04
CA GLY A 473 -13.39 -11.10 7.19
C GLY A 473 -13.52 -9.68 7.75
N ALA A 474 -14.31 -9.55 8.82
CA ALA A 474 -14.58 -8.28 9.50
C ALA A 474 -13.37 -7.85 10.35
N ALA A 475 -12.34 -7.32 9.69
CA ALA A 475 -11.11 -6.86 10.30
C ALA A 475 -10.98 -5.34 10.14
N ILE A 476 -11.18 -4.60 11.24
CA ILE A 476 -11.20 -3.13 11.28
C ILE A 476 -9.88 -2.65 11.87
N GLY A 477 -9.04 -2.05 11.05
CA GLY A 477 -7.75 -1.48 11.43
C GLY A 477 -7.76 0.02 11.55
N HIS A 478 -6.57 0.59 11.86
CA HIS A 478 -6.33 2.04 11.95
C HIS A 478 -7.24 2.76 12.95
N VAL A 479 -7.75 2.05 13.98
CA VAL A 479 -8.62 2.68 14.98
C VAL A 479 -7.89 3.86 15.61
N SER A 480 -8.46 5.04 15.43
CA SER A 480 -7.84 6.31 15.83
C SER A 480 -8.81 7.17 16.67
N PRO A 481 -8.27 7.84 17.71
CA PRO A 481 -6.89 7.83 18.22
C PRO A 481 -6.45 6.47 18.77
N GLU A 482 -5.15 6.14 18.63
CA GLU A 482 -4.58 4.88 19.11
C GLU A 482 -4.53 4.75 20.62
N THR A 483 -4.35 3.54 21.13
CA THR A 483 -4.28 3.22 22.57
C THR A 483 -3.18 4.01 23.29
N ALA A 484 -2.00 4.15 22.69
CA ALA A 484 -0.85 4.79 23.34
C ALA A 484 -1.03 6.27 23.66
N VAL A 485 -1.98 6.94 23.01
CA VAL A 485 -2.36 8.34 23.28
C VAL A 485 -3.67 8.47 24.07
N GLY A 486 -4.19 7.36 24.60
CA GLY A 486 -5.44 7.34 25.37
C GLY A 486 -6.70 7.44 24.51
N GLY A 487 -6.66 6.98 23.25
CA GLY A 487 -7.86 6.86 22.41
C GLY A 487 -8.93 5.98 23.07
N PRO A 488 -10.19 6.01 22.61
CA PRO A 488 -11.28 5.23 23.23
C PRO A 488 -10.99 3.73 23.28
N ILE A 489 -10.28 3.18 22.29
CA ILE A 489 -9.85 1.77 22.26
C ILE A 489 -9.00 1.39 23.50
N ALA A 490 -8.29 2.36 24.11
CA ALA A 490 -7.54 2.15 25.35
C ALA A 490 -8.43 1.88 26.57
N LEU A 491 -9.68 2.32 26.50
CA LEU A 491 -10.65 2.28 27.60
C LEU A 491 -11.53 1.04 27.60
N LEU A 492 -11.41 0.20 26.56
CA LEU A 492 -12.15 -1.05 26.46
C LEU A 492 -11.75 -2.03 27.55
N GLU A 493 -12.75 -2.65 28.17
CA GLU A 493 -12.61 -3.74 29.13
C GLU A 493 -13.15 -5.04 28.56
N GLU A 494 -12.73 -6.17 29.10
CA GLU A 494 -13.18 -7.51 28.70
C GLU A 494 -14.70 -7.61 28.84
N GLY A 495 -15.40 -8.02 27.78
CA GLY A 495 -16.84 -8.16 27.76
C GLY A 495 -17.65 -6.92 27.35
N ASP A 496 -17.02 -5.75 27.16
CA ASP A 496 -17.71 -4.57 26.60
C ASP A 496 -18.37 -4.91 25.28
N LEU A 497 -19.62 -4.50 25.08
CA LEU A 497 -20.33 -4.77 23.83
C LEU A 497 -19.90 -3.77 22.74
N ILE A 498 -19.34 -4.31 21.65
CA ILE A 498 -18.93 -3.52 20.49
C ILE A 498 -19.93 -3.77 19.36
N GLU A 499 -20.38 -2.69 18.74
CA GLU A 499 -21.25 -2.71 17.56
C GLU A 499 -20.50 -2.18 16.34
N ILE A 500 -20.49 -2.99 15.27
CA ILE A 500 -19.88 -2.71 13.98
C ILE A 500 -21.01 -2.70 12.94
N ASP A 501 -21.22 -1.56 12.29
CA ASP A 501 -22.21 -1.36 11.24
C ASP A 501 -21.49 -0.79 10.01
N ILE A 502 -21.03 -1.69 9.14
CA ILE A 502 -20.24 -1.32 7.97
C ILE A 502 -21.07 -0.52 6.95
N PRO A 503 -22.32 -0.90 6.63
CA PRO A 503 -23.19 -0.10 5.78
C PRO A 503 -23.43 1.32 6.28
N ALA A 504 -23.59 1.50 7.60
CA ALA A 504 -23.76 2.83 8.19
C ALA A 504 -22.43 3.57 8.46
N ASN A 505 -21.29 2.98 8.09
CA ASN A 505 -19.95 3.51 8.37
C ASN A 505 -19.73 3.82 9.87
N ARG A 506 -20.21 2.93 10.75
CA ARG A 506 -20.21 3.16 12.20
C ARG A 506 -19.50 2.03 12.96
N ILE A 507 -18.75 2.43 14.00
CA ILE A 507 -18.20 1.54 15.01
C ILE A 507 -18.36 2.18 16.39
N SER A 508 -18.95 1.45 17.35
CA SER A 508 -19.23 1.98 18.67
C SER A 508 -19.09 0.92 19.75
N VAL A 509 -18.87 1.40 20.99
CA VAL A 509 -18.96 0.58 22.20
C VAL A 509 -20.19 1.02 23.00
N ASP A 510 -20.92 0.03 23.51
CA ASP A 510 -22.14 0.23 24.32
C ASP A 510 -21.75 0.44 25.79
N VAL A 511 -21.08 1.57 26.04
CA VAL A 511 -20.65 2.04 27.37
C VAL A 511 -21.04 3.50 27.48
N SER A 512 -21.60 3.90 28.62
CA SER A 512 -22.04 5.29 28.80
C SER A 512 -20.89 6.30 28.78
N ASP A 513 -21.18 7.53 28.41
CA ASP A 513 -20.16 8.59 28.35
C ASP A 513 -19.56 8.87 29.74
N GLU A 514 -20.35 8.74 30.83
CA GLU A 514 -19.89 8.89 32.21
C GLU A 514 -18.87 7.79 32.56
N GLU A 515 -19.13 6.54 32.17
CA GLU A 515 -18.24 5.42 32.42
C GLU A 515 -16.95 5.54 31.56
N LEU A 516 -17.06 5.94 30.29
CA LEU A 516 -15.89 6.23 29.47
C LEU A 516 -15.04 7.36 30.04
N ALA A 517 -15.68 8.41 30.59
CA ALA A 517 -14.98 9.50 31.24
C ALA A 517 -14.27 9.02 32.54
N ARG A 518 -14.93 8.15 33.35
CA ARG A 518 -14.34 7.53 34.52
C ARG A 518 -13.10 6.69 34.17
N ARG A 519 -13.22 5.83 33.18
CA ARG A 519 -12.10 4.98 32.66
C ARG A 519 -10.96 5.85 32.13
N ARG A 520 -11.28 6.94 31.43
CA ARG A 520 -10.28 7.90 30.91
C ARG A 520 -9.52 8.59 32.04
N ALA A 521 -10.20 8.99 33.12
CA ALA A 521 -9.57 9.60 34.28
C ALA A 521 -8.63 8.62 35.01
N ALA A 522 -8.91 7.32 34.97
CA ALA A 522 -8.07 6.27 35.56
C ALA A 522 -6.94 5.81 34.64
N TRP A 523 -7.05 6.04 33.32
CA TRP A 523 -6.06 5.59 32.35
C TRP A 523 -4.73 6.32 32.52
N LYS A 524 -3.63 5.58 32.40
CA LYS A 524 -2.26 6.12 32.43
C LYS A 524 -1.47 5.61 31.23
N PRO A 525 -0.65 6.47 30.60
CA PRO A 525 0.25 6.05 29.55
C PRO A 525 1.17 4.93 30.04
N ARG A 526 1.33 3.90 29.21
CA ARG A 526 2.32 2.83 29.50
C ARG A 526 3.73 3.32 29.22
N THR A 527 4.69 2.77 29.94
CA THR A 527 6.11 2.91 29.59
C THR A 527 6.33 2.36 28.17
N PRO A 528 6.98 3.14 27.27
CA PRO A 528 7.24 2.68 25.91
C PRO A 528 8.01 1.36 25.92
N ARG A 529 7.56 0.40 25.12
CA ARG A 529 8.25 -0.91 24.94
C ARG A 529 9.60 -0.76 24.26
N VAL A 530 9.79 0.29 23.45
CA VAL A 530 11.02 0.56 22.70
C VAL A 530 11.52 1.95 23.08
N THR A 531 12.71 2.01 23.69
CA THR A 531 13.31 3.24 24.23
C THR A 531 14.56 3.71 23.48
N THR A 532 15.06 2.90 22.55
CA THR A 532 16.30 3.17 21.79
C THR A 532 16.12 2.88 20.29
N GLY A 533 17.08 3.33 19.50
CA GLY A 533 17.11 3.07 18.06
C GLY A 533 16.10 3.87 17.25
N TYR A 534 15.86 3.42 16.02
CA TYR A 534 15.02 4.14 15.06
C TYR A 534 13.56 4.17 15.49
N LEU A 535 13.02 3.06 15.97
CA LEU A 535 11.63 2.96 16.41
C LEU A 535 11.30 3.93 17.55
N ALA A 536 12.25 4.16 18.49
CA ALA A 536 12.06 5.12 19.57
C ALA A 536 12.01 6.58 19.07
N ARG A 537 12.79 6.91 18.03
CA ARG A 537 12.73 8.22 17.35
C ARG A 537 11.43 8.39 16.60
N TYR A 538 11.04 7.38 15.83
CA TYR A 538 9.80 7.34 15.07
C TYR A 538 8.57 7.56 15.99
N ALA A 539 8.47 6.81 17.09
CA ALA A 539 7.35 6.92 18.04
C ALA A 539 7.13 8.34 18.60
N LYS A 540 8.20 9.14 18.71
CA LYS A 540 8.11 10.54 19.21
C LYS A 540 7.53 11.51 18.16
N GLN A 541 7.74 11.25 16.87
CA GLN A 541 7.47 12.19 15.79
C GLN A 541 6.26 11.80 14.95
N VAL A 542 5.85 10.52 15.01
CA VAL A 542 4.80 10.00 14.13
C VAL A 542 3.43 10.58 14.45
N SER A 543 2.69 10.92 13.40
CA SER A 543 1.30 11.37 13.47
C SER A 543 0.32 10.20 13.66
N SER A 544 -0.98 10.49 13.78
CA SER A 544 -2.06 9.49 13.83
C SER A 544 -2.10 8.63 12.55
N GLY A 545 -2.60 7.40 12.67
CA GLY A 545 -2.84 6.52 11.51
C GLY A 545 -3.81 7.12 10.50
N CYS A 546 -4.85 7.83 10.94
CA CYS A 546 -5.81 8.48 10.05
C CYS A 546 -5.23 9.67 9.26
N THR A 547 -4.07 10.20 9.65
CA THR A 547 -3.33 11.25 8.93
C THR A 547 -2.08 10.72 8.21
N GLY A 548 -2.05 9.40 7.94
CA GLY A 548 -1.00 8.76 7.16
C GLY A 548 0.22 8.27 7.97
N ALA A 549 0.23 8.42 9.30
CA ALA A 549 1.37 8.05 10.16
C ALA A 549 2.70 8.60 9.63
N VAL A 550 2.75 9.89 9.32
CA VAL A 550 3.93 10.61 8.82
C VAL A 550 4.76 11.18 9.96
N LEU A 551 6.06 11.34 9.75
CA LEU A 551 6.92 12.06 10.69
C LEU A 551 6.66 13.56 10.62
N ARG A 552 6.49 14.18 11.77
CA ARG A 552 6.34 15.63 11.92
C ARG A 552 7.58 16.22 12.58
N PRO A 553 7.96 17.47 12.25
CA PRO A 553 8.96 18.20 13.03
C PRO A 553 8.57 18.19 14.52
N LEU A 554 9.59 18.12 15.40
CA LEU A 554 9.39 18.23 16.85
C LEU A 554 9.02 19.65 17.25
#